data_140589778fae719b3b32a34ead190e0c
#
_entry.id   140589778fae719b3b32a34ead190e0c
#
_cell.length_a   1.000
_cell.length_b   1.000
_cell.length_c   1.000
_cell.angle_alpha   90.00
_cell.angle_beta   90.00
_cell.angle_gamma   90.00
#
_symmetry.space_group_name_H-M   'P 1'
#
loop_
_entity.id
_entity.type
_entity.pdbx_description
1 polymer ?
#
loop_
_entity_poly.entity_id
_entity_poly.type
_entity_poly.pdbx_seq_one_letter_code
_entity_poly.pdbx_strand_id
1 'polypeptide(L)'
;MSHKMMSGTIAALIPHATGGSSHRNHELREHCERLAKDMKDPYFCAIITYLAVGDWADVLEEENIPLRERLAIALQFLDDKALTIYLRHITELAIVKGSIDSLIVTGLTNRGMNILQSYINNTGDVQTAAILGSYVSPHKIRDSRVIRWLETYRDMLDRFKLHTPRVLFDIERGQILTEAMQNGDIPPMELVPKQVMIRCNYCGEPVASEEELGLVGQAKWRVRKFSLFLA
;
A
#
# COMPACT_ATOMS: atom_id res chain seq x y z
N MET A 1 34.40 8.31 2.16
CA MET A 1 35.38 7.89 1.14
C MET A 1 35.20 8.73 -0.11
N SER A 2 36.32 9.18 -0.71
CA SER A 2 36.24 10.12 -1.85
C SER A 2 35.81 9.42 -3.13
N HIS A 3 34.90 10.04 -3.91
CA HIS A 3 34.50 9.58 -5.25
C HIS A 3 35.66 9.21 -6.19
N LYS A 4 36.83 9.77 -5.97
CA LYS A 4 38.07 9.43 -6.71
C LYS A 4 38.54 7.99 -6.46
N MET A 5 38.41 7.46 -5.25
CA MET A 5 38.79 6.07 -4.96
C MET A 5 37.81 5.08 -5.59
N MET A 6 36.50 5.42 -5.59
CA MET A 6 35.47 4.59 -6.23
C MET A 6 35.68 4.49 -7.76
N SER A 7 35.96 5.61 -8.40
CA SER A 7 36.24 5.66 -9.85
C SER A 7 37.49 4.84 -10.22
N GLY A 8 38.54 4.92 -9.40
CA GLY A 8 39.79 4.17 -9.64
C GLY A 8 39.64 2.65 -9.50
N THR A 9 38.87 2.18 -8.52
CA THR A 9 38.62 0.75 -8.32
C THR A 9 37.75 0.16 -9.40
N ILE A 10 36.68 0.85 -9.83
CA ILE A 10 35.82 0.43 -10.94
C ILE A 10 36.64 0.38 -12.26
N ALA A 11 37.42 1.40 -12.54
CA ALA A 11 38.26 1.44 -13.75
C ALA A 11 39.30 0.31 -13.80
N ALA A 12 39.82 -0.12 -12.62
CA ALA A 12 40.74 -1.25 -12.54
C ALA A 12 40.06 -2.62 -12.72
N LEU A 13 38.76 -2.73 -12.40
CA LEU A 13 38.00 -4.00 -12.48
C LEU A 13 37.44 -4.27 -13.89
N ILE A 14 37.07 -3.23 -14.64
CA ILE A 14 36.45 -3.36 -15.97
C ILE A 14 37.31 -4.18 -16.97
N PRO A 15 38.64 -3.99 -17.10
CA PRO A 15 39.44 -4.77 -18.03
C PRO A 15 39.50 -6.26 -17.68
N HIS A 16 39.29 -6.61 -16.42
CA HIS A 16 39.35 -8.00 -15.97
C HIS A 16 38.04 -8.75 -16.17
N ALA A 17 36.90 -8.04 -16.18
CA ALA A 17 35.58 -8.62 -16.43
C ALA A 17 35.38 -9.07 -17.89
N THR A 18 36.14 -8.51 -18.85
CA THR A 18 36.00 -8.79 -20.30
C THR A 18 36.97 -9.84 -20.84
N GLY A 19 37.92 -10.35 -20.04
CA GLY A 19 38.97 -11.25 -20.50
C GLY A 19 38.90 -12.66 -19.92
N GLY A 20 38.32 -13.59 -20.65
CA GLY A 20 38.07 -14.97 -20.27
C GLY A 20 39.29 -15.83 -19.94
N SER A 21 39.52 -16.05 -18.63
CA SER A 21 40.22 -17.21 -18.10
C SER A 21 39.63 -17.54 -16.74
N SER A 22 39.16 -18.78 -16.57
CA SER A 22 38.44 -19.26 -15.39
C SER A 22 39.16 -19.02 -14.06
N HIS A 23 40.48 -19.05 -14.06
CA HIS A 23 41.30 -18.85 -12.85
C HIS A 23 41.35 -17.36 -12.43
N ARG A 24 41.42 -16.46 -13.40
CA ARG A 24 41.37 -15.00 -13.17
C ARG A 24 40.06 -14.53 -12.59
N ASN A 25 38.99 -15.15 -13.03
CA ASN A 25 37.63 -14.83 -12.53
C ASN A 25 37.45 -15.20 -11.07
N HIS A 26 38.11 -16.28 -10.59
CA HIS A 26 38.06 -16.67 -9.17
C HIS A 26 38.78 -15.67 -8.26
N GLU A 27 39.98 -15.24 -8.64
CA GLU A 27 40.77 -14.25 -7.87
C GLU A 27 40.05 -12.89 -7.85
N LEU A 28 39.45 -12.49 -8.96
CA LEU A 28 38.69 -11.28 -9.07
C LEU A 28 37.45 -11.32 -8.17
N ARG A 29 36.72 -12.43 -8.18
CA ARG A 29 35.57 -12.66 -7.33
C ARG A 29 35.93 -12.56 -5.85
N GLU A 30 36.98 -13.25 -5.42
CA GLU A 30 37.42 -13.21 -4.03
C GLU A 30 37.88 -11.80 -3.59
N HIS A 31 38.49 -11.05 -4.51
CA HIS A 31 38.86 -9.65 -4.26
C HIS A 31 37.62 -8.74 -4.17
N CYS A 32 36.65 -8.91 -5.04
CA CYS A 32 35.41 -8.18 -5.02
C CYS A 32 34.59 -8.49 -3.75
N GLU A 33 34.52 -9.75 -3.31
CA GLU A 33 33.84 -10.14 -2.08
C GLU A 33 34.49 -9.52 -0.83
N ARG A 34 35.82 -9.39 -0.82
CA ARG A 34 36.51 -8.67 0.25
C ARG A 34 36.20 -7.18 0.24
N LEU A 35 36.24 -6.54 -0.93
CA LEU A 35 35.92 -5.13 -1.07
C LEU A 35 34.44 -4.83 -0.70
N ALA A 36 33.52 -5.69 -1.07
CA ALA A 36 32.11 -5.55 -0.71
C ALA A 36 31.87 -5.56 0.81
N LYS A 37 32.63 -6.37 1.56
CA LYS A 37 32.55 -6.42 3.04
C LYS A 37 33.05 -5.16 3.72
N ASP A 38 34.04 -4.50 3.13
CA ASP A 38 34.66 -3.28 3.67
C ASP A 38 33.88 -2.00 3.30
N MET A 39 32.97 -2.10 2.32
CA MET A 39 32.23 -0.96 1.82
C MET A 39 30.88 -0.83 2.52
N LYS A 40 30.54 0.41 2.89
CA LYS A 40 29.25 0.75 3.52
C LYS A 40 28.20 1.25 2.53
N ASP A 41 28.59 1.54 1.30
CA ASP A 41 27.70 2.07 0.27
C ASP A 41 27.02 0.91 -0.47
N PRO A 42 25.69 0.74 -0.36
CA PRO A 42 24.97 -0.38 -0.94
C PRO A 42 25.03 -0.40 -2.49
N TYR A 43 25.07 0.77 -3.12
CA TYR A 43 25.16 0.84 -4.59
C TYR A 43 26.52 0.38 -5.11
N PHE A 44 27.55 0.72 -4.38
CA PHE A 44 28.89 0.27 -4.73
C PHE A 44 29.03 -1.25 -4.52
N CYS A 45 28.48 -1.78 -3.43
CA CYS A 45 28.41 -3.22 -3.20
C CYS A 45 27.69 -3.93 -4.35
N ALA A 46 26.53 -3.41 -4.82
CA ALA A 46 25.79 -3.95 -5.94
C ALA A 46 26.61 -4.01 -7.23
N ILE A 47 27.34 -2.93 -7.55
CA ILE A 47 28.20 -2.91 -8.74
C ILE A 47 29.32 -3.95 -8.64
N ILE A 48 29.97 -4.05 -7.48
CA ILE A 48 31.04 -5.03 -7.23
C ILE A 48 30.49 -6.45 -7.31
N THR A 49 29.32 -6.72 -6.71
CA THR A 49 28.68 -8.04 -6.76
C THR A 49 28.37 -8.43 -8.21
N TYR A 50 27.82 -7.51 -9.02
CA TYR A 50 27.59 -7.75 -10.44
C TYR A 50 28.89 -8.03 -11.20
N LEU A 51 29.96 -7.26 -10.95
CA LEU A 51 31.24 -7.47 -11.62
C LEU A 51 31.90 -8.79 -11.21
N ALA A 52 31.67 -9.27 -9.98
CA ALA A 52 32.22 -10.52 -9.49
C ALA A 52 31.48 -11.76 -10.04
N VAL A 53 30.16 -11.69 -10.10
CA VAL A 53 29.28 -12.85 -10.42
C VAL A 53 28.84 -12.83 -11.89
N GLY A 54 28.62 -11.64 -12.43
CA GLY A 54 28.09 -11.47 -13.80
C GLY A 54 26.58 -11.69 -13.89
N ASP A 55 25.90 -11.87 -12.75
CA ASP A 55 24.46 -12.08 -12.65
C ASP A 55 23.81 -10.99 -11.79
N TRP A 56 22.66 -10.51 -12.21
CA TRP A 56 21.87 -9.54 -11.45
C TRP A 56 21.08 -10.16 -10.31
N ALA A 57 20.89 -11.50 -10.31
CA ALA A 57 20.12 -12.18 -9.27
C ALA A 57 20.67 -11.91 -7.87
N ASP A 58 21.98 -12.00 -7.69
CA ASP A 58 22.64 -11.76 -6.41
C ASP A 58 22.51 -10.29 -5.95
N VAL A 59 22.53 -9.35 -6.91
CA VAL A 59 22.33 -7.91 -6.63
C VAL A 59 20.90 -7.62 -6.16
N LEU A 60 19.93 -8.35 -6.69
CA LEU A 60 18.53 -8.18 -6.34
C LEU A 60 18.18 -8.71 -4.95
N GLU A 61 19.01 -9.57 -4.37
CA GLU A 61 18.87 -10.06 -2.99
C GLU A 61 19.38 -9.05 -1.94
N GLU A 62 20.12 -8.01 -2.37
CA GLU A 62 20.67 -6.99 -1.46
C GLU A 62 19.55 -6.12 -0.87
N GLU A 63 19.22 -6.34 0.41
CA GLU A 63 18.14 -5.63 1.10
C GLU A 63 18.44 -4.15 1.39
N ASN A 64 19.69 -3.75 1.37
CA ASN A 64 20.10 -2.36 1.63
C ASN A 64 19.75 -1.42 0.47
N ILE A 65 19.47 -1.97 -0.73
CA ILE A 65 19.01 -1.20 -1.87
C ILE A 65 17.47 -1.06 -1.78
N PRO A 66 16.93 0.15 -1.92
CA PRO A 66 15.48 0.36 -1.93
C PRO A 66 14.76 -0.53 -2.96
N LEU A 67 13.62 -1.10 -2.58
CA LEU A 67 12.86 -2.01 -3.43
C LEU A 67 12.57 -1.43 -4.82
N ARG A 68 12.27 -0.13 -4.88
CA ARG A 68 11.98 0.57 -6.13
C ARG A 68 13.15 0.49 -7.13
N GLU A 69 14.38 0.57 -6.65
CA GLU A 69 15.58 0.52 -7.47
C GLU A 69 15.91 -0.91 -7.88
N ARG A 70 15.75 -1.86 -6.96
CA ARG A 70 15.86 -3.29 -7.29
C ARG A 70 14.85 -3.71 -8.36
N LEU A 71 13.62 -3.20 -8.29
CA LEU A 71 12.61 -3.42 -9.32
C LEU A 71 13.01 -2.82 -10.68
N ALA A 72 13.61 -1.63 -10.69
CA ALA A 72 14.10 -1.01 -11.92
C ALA A 72 15.19 -1.87 -12.57
N ILE A 73 16.14 -2.39 -11.78
CA ILE A 73 17.18 -3.31 -12.24
C ILE A 73 16.56 -4.61 -12.78
N ALA A 74 15.61 -5.20 -12.03
CA ALA A 74 14.94 -6.42 -12.44
C ALA A 74 14.19 -6.26 -13.77
N LEU A 75 13.46 -5.15 -13.94
CA LEU A 75 12.72 -4.85 -15.17
C LEU A 75 13.62 -4.60 -16.38
N GLN A 76 14.84 -4.11 -16.15
CA GLN A 76 15.77 -3.78 -17.21
C GLN A 76 16.63 -4.96 -17.65
N PHE A 77 17.00 -5.85 -16.74
CA PHE A 77 18.05 -6.84 -16.97
C PHE A 77 17.61 -8.30 -16.88
N LEU A 78 16.44 -8.60 -16.22
CA LEU A 78 15.95 -9.97 -16.18
C LEU A 78 15.07 -10.30 -17.39
N ASP A 79 15.10 -11.56 -17.79
CA ASP A 79 14.14 -12.12 -18.73
C ASP A 79 12.76 -12.31 -18.09
N ASP A 80 11.70 -12.44 -18.88
CA ASP A 80 10.31 -12.52 -18.40
C ASP A 80 10.08 -13.63 -17.39
N LYS A 81 10.77 -14.76 -17.50
CA LYS A 81 10.63 -15.89 -16.58
C LYS A 81 11.26 -15.60 -15.23
N ALA A 82 12.50 -15.13 -15.23
CA ALA A 82 13.21 -14.76 -14.00
C ALA A 82 12.51 -13.57 -13.31
N LEU A 83 12.06 -12.58 -14.07
CA LEU A 83 11.28 -11.46 -13.55
C LEU A 83 9.99 -11.93 -12.85
N THR A 84 9.25 -12.84 -13.47
CA THR A 84 8.01 -13.39 -12.87
C THR A 84 8.30 -14.11 -11.55
N ILE A 85 9.37 -14.90 -11.49
CA ILE A 85 9.79 -15.60 -10.27
C ILE A 85 10.19 -14.58 -9.20
N TYR A 86 10.99 -13.57 -9.57
CA TYR A 86 11.44 -12.52 -8.66
C TYR A 86 10.27 -11.71 -8.09
N LEU A 87 9.33 -11.26 -8.93
CA LEU A 87 8.16 -10.51 -8.48
C LEU A 87 7.28 -11.33 -7.52
N ARG A 88 7.13 -12.63 -7.78
CA ARG A 88 6.41 -13.52 -6.87
C ARG A 88 7.11 -13.64 -5.53
N HIS A 89 8.42 -13.86 -5.54
CA HIS A 89 9.23 -13.96 -4.34
C HIS A 89 9.16 -12.69 -3.48
N ILE A 90 9.36 -11.52 -4.09
CA ILE A 90 9.24 -10.21 -3.42
C ILE A 90 7.84 -10.00 -2.85
N THR A 91 6.80 -10.42 -3.57
CA THR A 91 5.42 -10.31 -3.07
C THR A 91 5.20 -11.16 -1.82
N GLU A 92 5.72 -12.37 -1.77
CA GLU A 92 5.62 -13.26 -0.61
C GLU A 92 6.39 -12.70 0.60
N LEU A 93 7.61 -12.22 0.38
CA LEU A 93 8.39 -11.55 1.42
C LEU A 93 7.68 -10.29 1.94
N ALA A 94 7.10 -9.52 1.04
CA ALA A 94 6.34 -8.32 1.38
C ALA A 94 5.14 -8.61 2.29
N ILE A 95 4.40 -9.69 2.02
CA ILE A 95 3.27 -10.12 2.85
C ILE A 95 3.76 -10.51 4.24
N VAL A 96 4.89 -11.21 4.35
CA VAL A 96 5.44 -11.61 5.65
C VAL A 96 5.97 -10.41 6.44
N LYS A 97 6.74 -9.53 5.78
CA LYS A 97 7.32 -8.34 6.41
C LYS A 97 6.30 -7.23 6.68
N GLY A 98 5.20 -7.18 5.94
CA GLY A 98 4.23 -6.10 6.02
C GLY A 98 4.79 -4.75 5.57
N SER A 99 5.65 -4.72 4.54
CA SER A 99 6.26 -3.50 4.03
C SER A 99 5.33 -2.76 3.08
N ILE A 100 4.96 -1.52 3.43
CA ILE A 100 4.10 -0.67 2.59
C ILE A 100 4.74 -0.37 1.23
N ASP A 101 6.06 -0.19 1.18
CA ASP A 101 6.77 0.08 -0.08
C ASP A 101 6.53 -1.00 -1.14
N SER A 102 6.25 -2.22 -0.67
CA SER A 102 5.97 -3.36 -1.55
C SER A 102 4.60 -3.28 -2.24
N LEU A 103 3.73 -2.35 -1.86
CA LEU A 103 2.50 -2.05 -2.60
C LEU A 103 2.79 -1.55 -4.03
N ILE A 104 3.99 -1.07 -4.30
CA ILE A 104 4.44 -0.73 -5.66
C ILE A 104 4.38 -1.93 -6.61
N VAL A 105 4.61 -3.14 -6.09
CA VAL A 105 4.58 -4.39 -6.86
C VAL A 105 3.17 -4.93 -7.00
N THR A 106 2.42 -4.96 -5.90
CA THR A 106 1.10 -5.61 -5.84
C THR A 106 -0.04 -4.67 -6.17
N GLY A 107 0.19 -3.36 -6.05
CA GLY A 107 -0.88 -2.37 -6.05
C GLY A 107 -1.85 -2.59 -4.90
N LEU A 108 -2.97 -1.88 -4.94
CA LEU A 108 -4.09 -2.05 -4.02
C LEU A 108 -5.01 -3.18 -4.53
N THR A 109 -4.49 -4.40 -4.57
CA THR A 109 -5.19 -5.63 -4.93
C THR A 109 -5.46 -6.48 -3.69
N ASN A 110 -6.08 -7.64 -3.84
CA ASN A 110 -6.26 -8.59 -2.72
C ASN A 110 -4.94 -8.98 -2.06
N ARG A 111 -3.84 -9.07 -2.84
CA ARG A 111 -2.49 -9.31 -2.29
C ARG A 111 -1.98 -8.09 -1.53
N GLY A 112 -2.22 -6.89 -2.05
CA GLY A 112 -1.92 -5.65 -1.34
C GLY A 112 -2.68 -5.55 -0.01
N MET A 113 -3.94 -6.02 0.06
CA MET A 113 -4.68 -6.08 1.33
C MET A 113 -4.04 -7.05 2.34
N ASN A 114 -3.39 -8.12 1.89
CA ASN A 114 -2.63 -9.00 2.78
C ASN A 114 -1.39 -8.28 3.34
N ILE A 115 -0.69 -7.50 2.53
CA ILE A 115 0.45 -6.68 2.98
C ILE A 115 -0.01 -5.66 4.02
N LEU A 116 -1.12 -4.95 3.77
CA LEU A 116 -1.69 -3.99 4.72
C LEU A 116 -2.12 -4.65 6.03
N GLN A 117 -2.67 -5.87 5.98
CA GLN A 117 -3.00 -6.60 7.19
C GLN A 117 -1.76 -6.95 8.02
N SER A 118 -0.70 -7.42 7.37
CA SER A 118 0.58 -7.70 8.05
C SER A 118 1.21 -6.42 8.59
N TYR A 119 1.11 -5.32 7.85
CA TYR A 119 1.56 -4.00 8.30
C TYR A 119 0.83 -3.56 9.58
N ILE A 120 -0.50 -3.67 9.62
CA ILE A 120 -1.28 -3.36 10.83
C ILE A 120 -0.86 -4.25 12.00
N ASN A 121 -0.68 -5.55 11.75
CA ASN A 121 -0.28 -6.50 12.79
C ASN A 121 1.08 -6.14 13.40
N ASN A 122 2.00 -5.62 12.58
CA ASN A 122 3.36 -5.29 13.01
C ASN A 122 3.48 -3.89 13.63
N THR A 123 2.70 -2.91 13.15
CA THR A 123 2.83 -1.50 13.54
C THR A 123 1.69 -0.99 14.40
N GLY A 124 0.51 -1.63 14.32
CA GLY A 124 -0.73 -1.12 14.92
C GLY A 124 -1.35 0.06 14.16
N ASP A 125 -0.77 0.52 13.05
CA ASP A 125 -1.25 1.66 12.27
C ASP A 125 -2.43 1.28 11.37
N VAL A 126 -3.62 1.41 11.94
CA VAL A 126 -4.89 1.20 11.22
C VAL A 126 -5.20 2.38 10.31
N GLN A 127 -4.76 3.59 10.65
CA GLN A 127 -5.05 4.81 9.89
C GLN A 127 -4.57 4.70 8.44
N THR A 128 -3.30 4.37 8.24
CA THR A 128 -2.72 4.24 6.90
C THR A 128 -3.45 3.18 6.08
N ALA A 129 -3.74 2.02 6.66
CA ALA A 129 -4.46 0.96 5.96
C ALA A 129 -5.92 1.32 5.64
N ALA A 130 -6.61 2.04 6.53
CA ALA A 130 -7.97 2.52 6.31
C ALA A 130 -8.01 3.55 5.17
N ILE A 131 -7.09 4.51 5.16
CA ILE A 131 -7.00 5.52 4.11
C ILE A 131 -6.73 4.86 2.76
N LEU A 132 -5.69 4.01 2.66
CA LEU A 132 -5.36 3.30 1.42
C LEU A 132 -6.50 2.39 0.95
N GLY A 133 -7.13 1.66 1.87
CA GLY A 133 -8.27 0.81 1.58
C GLY A 133 -9.50 1.58 1.09
N SER A 134 -9.70 2.83 1.55
CA SER A 134 -10.83 3.66 1.15
C SER A 134 -10.86 3.98 -0.34
N TYR A 135 -9.70 4.06 -1.00
CA TYR A 135 -9.60 4.32 -2.42
C TYR A 135 -10.04 3.17 -3.32
N VAL A 136 -10.12 1.96 -2.79
CA VAL A 136 -10.43 0.76 -3.61
C VAL A 136 -11.65 0.00 -3.15
N SER A 137 -12.11 0.19 -1.92
CA SER A 137 -13.27 -0.50 -1.38
C SER A 137 -14.49 0.44 -1.31
N PRO A 138 -15.67 -0.02 -1.75
CA PRO A 138 -16.02 -1.34 -2.25
C PRO A 138 -15.94 -1.48 -3.80
N HIS A 139 -15.61 -0.43 -4.54
CA HIS A 139 -15.79 -0.39 -5.99
C HIS A 139 -14.84 -1.32 -6.77
N LYS A 140 -13.57 -1.45 -6.34
CA LYS A 140 -12.60 -2.35 -6.99
C LYS A 140 -12.41 -3.66 -6.23
N ILE A 141 -12.47 -3.59 -4.90
CA ILE A 141 -12.24 -4.74 -4.01
C ILE A 141 -13.29 -4.77 -2.92
N ARG A 142 -13.89 -5.96 -2.74
CA ARG A 142 -14.82 -6.24 -1.64
C ARG A 142 -14.11 -7.11 -0.61
N ASP A 143 -13.42 -6.48 0.33
CA ASP A 143 -12.73 -7.16 1.42
C ASP A 143 -13.30 -6.69 2.77
N SER A 144 -13.81 -7.61 3.56
CA SER A 144 -14.39 -7.32 4.87
C SER A 144 -13.39 -6.72 5.85
N ARG A 145 -12.08 -6.98 5.66
CA ARG A 145 -11.02 -6.40 6.49
C ARG A 145 -10.95 -4.89 6.31
N VAL A 146 -11.05 -4.41 5.05
CA VAL A 146 -11.02 -2.98 4.75
C VAL A 146 -12.19 -2.26 5.42
N ILE A 147 -13.39 -2.85 5.38
CA ILE A 147 -14.57 -2.29 6.08
C ILE A 147 -14.27 -2.16 7.58
N ARG A 148 -13.71 -3.19 8.19
CA ARG A 148 -13.34 -3.18 9.61
C ARG A 148 -12.28 -2.11 9.93
N TRP A 149 -11.26 -1.94 9.09
CA TRP A 149 -10.25 -0.89 9.28
C TRP A 149 -10.87 0.50 9.21
N LEU A 150 -11.77 0.71 8.26
CA LEU A 150 -12.51 1.97 8.12
C LEU A 150 -13.36 2.29 9.36
N GLU A 151 -14.08 1.31 9.88
CA GLU A 151 -14.87 1.45 11.09
C GLU A 151 -13.97 1.72 12.31
N THR A 152 -12.89 0.95 12.46
CA THR A 152 -11.92 1.16 13.55
C THR A 152 -11.29 2.56 13.49
N TYR A 153 -10.94 3.04 12.30
CA TYR A 153 -10.38 4.38 12.13
C TYR A 153 -11.39 5.47 12.52
N ARG A 154 -12.64 5.29 12.11
CA ARG A 154 -13.75 6.18 12.52
C ARG A 154 -13.92 6.23 14.02
N ASP A 155 -13.96 5.07 14.67
CA ASP A 155 -14.07 4.95 16.12
C ASP A 155 -12.89 5.62 16.83
N MET A 156 -11.68 5.50 16.29
CA MET A 156 -10.49 6.18 16.82
C MET A 156 -10.66 7.70 16.76
N LEU A 157 -11.09 8.26 15.62
CA LEU A 157 -11.31 9.70 15.48
C LEU A 157 -12.38 10.21 16.45
N ASP A 158 -13.46 9.46 16.62
CA ASP A 158 -14.54 9.81 17.53
C ASP A 158 -14.09 9.76 19.01
N ARG A 159 -13.32 8.74 19.40
CA ARG A 159 -12.75 8.62 20.75
C ARG A 159 -11.76 9.74 21.07
N PHE A 160 -10.95 10.17 20.10
CA PHE A 160 -10.05 11.30 20.26
C PHE A 160 -10.75 12.66 20.09
N LYS A 161 -12.08 12.68 19.86
CA LYS A 161 -12.89 13.89 19.63
C LYS A 161 -12.43 14.71 18.42
N LEU A 162 -11.85 14.04 17.43
CA LEU A 162 -11.39 14.62 16.18
C LEU A 162 -12.54 14.67 15.15
N HIS A 163 -13.60 15.41 15.50
CA HIS A 163 -14.84 15.43 14.69
C HIS A 163 -14.63 16.05 13.29
N THR A 164 -13.81 17.10 13.18
CA THR A 164 -13.53 17.73 11.89
C THR A 164 -12.80 16.78 10.92
N PRO A 165 -11.66 16.15 11.28
CA PRO A 165 -11.05 15.13 10.44
C PRO A 165 -11.98 13.96 10.12
N ARG A 166 -12.84 13.57 11.06
CA ARG A 166 -13.83 12.50 10.87
C ARG A 166 -14.82 12.84 9.74
N VAL A 167 -15.37 14.06 9.78
CA VAL A 167 -16.31 14.53 8.76
C VAL A 167 -15.63 14.69 7.40
N LEU A 168 -14.43 15.26 7.37
CA LEU A 168 -13.67 15.41 6.12
C LEU A 168 -13.38 14.05 5.46
N PHE A 169 -12.95 13.07 6.25
CA PHE A 169 -12.72 11.72 5.75
C PHE A 169 -13.97 11.09 5.13
N ASP A 170 -15.14 11.27 5.76
CA ASP A 170 -16.39 10.72 5.22
C ASP A 170 -16.89 11.48 3.99
N ILE A 171 -16.66 12.79 3.90
CA ILE A 171 -16.97 13.59 2.70
C ILE A 171 -16.12 13.11 1.52
N GLU A 172 -14.80 13.03 1.69
CA GLU A 172 -13.88 12.60 0.62
C GLU A 172 -14.22 11.16 0.17
N ARG A 173 -14.45 10.26 1.11
CA ARG A 173 -14.89 8.91 0.79
C ARG A 173 -16.22 8.89 0.06
N GLY A 174 -17.18 9.72 0.46
CA GLY A 174 -18.47 9.87 -0.20
C GLY A 174 -18.32 10.33 -1.64
N GLN A 175 -17.40 11.22 -1.93
CA GLN A 175 -17.08 11.67 -3.30
C GLN A 175 -16.57 10.51 -4.16
N ILE A 176 -15.58 9.75 -3.66
CA ILE A 176 -15.03 8.57 -4.36
C ILE A 176 -16.13 7.55 -4.67
N LEU A 177 -17.02 7.29 -3.72
CA LEU A 177 -18.14 6.37 -3.90
C LEU A 177 -19.17 6.88 -4.91
N THR A 178 -19.45 8.18 -4.92
CA THR A 178 -20.36 8.81 -5.87
C THR A 178 -19.80 8.74 -7.29
N GLU A 179 -18.52 9.02 -7.47
CA GLU A 179 -17.82 8.86 -8.76
C GLU A 179 -17.85 7.40 -9.23
N ALA A 180 -17.60 6.45 -8.35
CA ALA A 180 -17.65 5.02 -8.68
C ALA A 180 -19.06 4.55 -9.08
N MET A 181 -20.11 5.15 -8.49
CA MET A 181 -21.50 4.91 -8.92
C MET A 181 -21.80 5.47 -10.31
N GLN A 182 -21.34 6.71 -10.56
CA GLN A 182 -21.53 7.34 -11.87
C GLN A 182 -20.84 6.56 -12.97
N ASN A 183 -19.69 5.97 -12.66
CA ASN A 183 -18.94 5.11 -13.57
C ASN A 183 -19.54 3.69 -13.73
N GLY A 184 -20.54 3.32 -12.90
CA GLY A 184 -21.17 2.00 -12.92
C GLY A 184 -20.40 0.89 -12.17
N ASP A 185 -19.35 1.25 -11.42
CA ASP A 185 -18.54 0.28 -10.67
C ASP A 185 -19.28 -0.27 -9.43
N ILE A 186 -20.25 0.49 -8.91
CA ILE A 186 -21.04 0.13 -7.74
C ILE A 186 -22.55 0.26 -8.06
N PRO A 187 -23.37 -0.77 -7.77
CA PRO A 187 -24.80 -0.64 -7.88
C PRO A 187 -25.34 0.37 -6.84
N PRO A 188 -26.35 1.18 -7.21
CA PRO A 188 -26.89 2.23 -6.32
C PRO A 188 -27.37 1.72 -4.95
N MET A 189 -27.86 0.49 -4.88
CA MET A 189 -28.34 -0.12 -3.64
C MET A 189 -27.25 -0.37 -2.58
N GLU A 190 -25.98 -0.46 -2.95
CA GLU A 190 -24.89 -0.69 -1.97
C GLU A 190 -24.51 0.56 -1.19
N LEU A 191 -24.89 1.73 -1.65
CA LEU A 191 -24.58 3.02 -1.01
C LEU A 191 -25.71 3.54 -0.11
N VAL A 192 -26.85 2.89 -0.11
CA VAL A 192 -27.91 3.28 0.83
C VAL A 192 -27.43 3.01 2.25
N PRO A 193 -27.20 4.04 3.07
CA PRO A 193 -26.81 3.82 4.45
C PRO A 193 -27.92 3.03 5.14
N LYS A 194 -27.55 2.11 6.04
CA LYS A 194 -28.52 1.42 6.88
C LYS A 194 -29.41 2.49 7.51
N GLN A 195 -30.71 2.46 7.23
CA GLN A 195 -31.63 3.43 7.78
C GLN A 195 -31.60 3.30 9.29
N VAL A 196 -31.10 4.33 9.95
CA VAL A 196 -31.20 4.45 11.41
C VAL A 196 -32.59 5.03 11.67
N MET A 197 -33.53 4.18 11.98
CA MET A 197 -34.83 4.63 12.45
C MET A 197 -34.68 5.21 13.84
N ILE A 198 -34.78 6.53 13.95
CA ILE A 198 -34.88 7.21 15.23
C ILE A 198 -36.24 6.88 15.81
N ARG A 199 -36.25 6.14 16.95
CA ARG A 199 -37.44 5.78 17.65
C ARG A 199 -37.65 6.72 18.84
N CYS A 200 -38.90 7.03 19.13
CA CYS A 200 -39.28 7.80 20.33
C CYS A 200 -38.87 7.01 21.58
N ASN A 201 -38.15 7.64 22.50
CA ASN A 201 -37.74 7.01 23.78
C ASN A 201 -38.91 6.69 24.70
N TYR A 202 -40.09 7.28 24.47
CA TYR A 202 -41.29 7.11 25.29
C TYR A 202 -42.22 6.01 24.77
N CYS A 203 -42.54 6.01 23.48
CA CYS A 203 -43.50 5.07 22.91
C CYS A 203 -42.84 4.01 22.00
N GLY A 204 -41.56 4.15 21.73
CA GLY A 204 -40.84 3.21 20.85
C GLY A 204 -41.22 3.30 19.36
N GLU A 205 -42.14 4.21 18.98
CA GLU A 205 -42.53 4.38 17.61
C GLU A 205 -41.48 5.13 16.79
N PRO A 206 -41.35 4.82 15.48
CA PRO A 206 -40.43 5.54 14.59
C PRO A 206 -40.87 7.00 14.46
N VAL A 207 -39.92 7.93 14.57
CA VAL A 207 -40.20 9.38 14.50
C VAL A 207 -40.49 9.82 13.03
N ALA A 208 -40.11 9.01 12.06
CA ALA A 208 -40.47 9.19 10.65
C ALA A 208 -41.21 7.95 10.14
N SER A 209 -42.33 8.13 9.43
CA SER A 209 -43.07 7.03 8.80
C SER A 209 -42.26 6.46 7.61
N GLU A 210 -42.37 5.16 7.38
CA GLU A 210 -41.75 4.46 6.26
C GLU A 210 -42.10 5.06 4.89
N GLU A 211 -43.25 5.71 4.77
CA GLU A 211 -43.70 6.38 3.54
C GLU A 211 -42.89 7.65 3.21
N GLU A 212 -42.33 8.35 4.20
CA GLU A 212 -41.49 9.53 3.96
C GLU A 212 -40.06 9.15 3.57
N LEU A 213 -39.63 7.92 3.80
CA LEU A 213 -38.29 7.40 3.51
C LEU A 213 -38.20 6.69 2.15
N GLY A 214 -39.37 6.38 1.50
CA GLY A 214 -39.46 5.62 0.26
C GLY A 214 -39.19 6.40 -1.03
N LEU A 215 -38.98 7.71 -0.99
CA LEU A 215 -38.69 8.54 -2.16
C LEU A 215 -37.21 8.93 -2.21
N VAL A 216 -36.40 8.00 -2.67
CA VAL A 216 -35.04 8.25 -3.13
C VAL A 216 -35.12 9.14 -4.37
N GLY A 217 -34.88 10.42 -4.20
CA GLY A 217 -34.81 11.34 -5.33
C GLY A 217 -34.75 12.83 -4.99
N GLN A 218 -35.34 13.26 -3.92
CA GLN A 218 -35.25 14.65 -3.46
C GLN A 218 -35.57 14.75 -1.98
N ALA A 219 -34.57 14.54 -1.12
CA ALA A 219 -34.70 14.83 0.31
C ALA A 219 -34.73 16.35 0.52
N LYS A 220 -35.90 16.94 0.42
CA LYS A 220 -36.17 18.25 1.03
C LYS A 220 -36.27 18.04 2.52
N TRP A 221 -35.21 18.37 3.25
CA TRP A 221 -35.21 18.43 4.71
C TRP A 221 -36.21 19.51 5.16
N ARG A 222 -37.43 19.13 5.45
CA ARG A 222 -38.36 19.98 6.20
C ARG A 222 -38.04 19.83 7.68
N VAL A 223 -37.27 20.76 8.20
CA VAL A 223 -37.13 20.97 9.65
C VAL A 223 -38.51 21.41 10.16
N ARG A 224 -39.28 20.49 10.72
CA ARG A 224 -40.44 20.87 11.53
C ARG A 224 -39.90 21.51 12.84
N LYS A 225 -40.15 22.80 13.01
CA LYS A 225 -39.94 23.51 14.25
C LYS A 225 -40.74 22.77 15.35
N PHE A 226 -40.04 22.05 16.21
CA PHE A 226 -40.62 21.66 17.49
C PHE A 226 -40.80 22.92 18.35
N SER A 227 -42.01 23.36 18.52
CA SER A 227 -42.38 24.35 19.54
C SER A 227 -42.24 23.68 20.88
N LEU A 228 -41.23 24.06 21.65
CA LEU A 228 -41.13 23.71 23.06
C LEU A 228 -42.29 24.42 23.81
N PHE A 229 -43.30 23.68 24.18
CA PHE A 229 -44.19 24.09 25.25
C PHE A 229 -43.51 23.71 26.57
N LEU A 230 -42.94 24.72 27.23
CA LEU A 230 -42.65 24.71 28.65
C LEU A 230 -43.98 25.00 29.38
N ALA A 231 -44.43 24.09 30.17
CA ALA A 231 -45.29 24.31 31.32
C ALA A 231 -44.79 23.44 32.48
#